data_62261c417549292a9c5155d328b054c1
#
_entry.id   62261c417549292a9c5155d328b054c1
#
_cell.length_a   1.000
_cell.length_b   1.000
_cell.length_c   1.000
_cell.angle_alpha   90.00
_cell.angle_beta   90.00
_cell.angle_gamma   90.00
#
_symmetry.space_group_name_H-M   'P 1'
#
loop_
_entity.id
_entity.type
_entity.pdbx_description
1 polymer ?
#
loop_
_entity_poly.entity_id
_entity_poly.type
_entity_poly.pdbx_seq_one_letter_code
_entity_poly.pdbx_strand_id
1 'polypeptide(L)'
;MAASLAPVRSHARTWITAASLFVVSCVVGLWVLHQTHRWPKGDGPHYAIMTSSLVNRGSFNVKPSYTSGDYIGIFSAEPLDYHVNAQYFSPDSPAWYTYHSFGLPLLLAPFLLAGEALHIPALYALQIGMVLLQALGVVLVYLYALQLIRQNGAALVAAITLLGSMSYLGLASSIYPDVLTATILVGSLLCLERLRRKPRSLLPMAILSALAGFAPYLHVKTGLMSVTLLALGLWHWWRNGRSRKALTPRGAGRGVEGGSSPLAQLACLLLPAGLLLAGYAVAIHAWYHTWVFTAPFSNGLLFHFPPGKSIIANLFDTSRGILPNNPGYLLILVGLPLWWQRDRRSALVALVVLLPSLLLQSTFADWAGGCAPAGGRYLMPFVFATLPAVAFLFAELRWAFRLLMMVPIAAGVIMGVHYTQLDFVCSYAGDLNPMLVDWLAMHHIRPDFAIPIFSHDLNLNGGLGTTLLLIGLGVALAMLLAGIVIAQRRSRSAMANSDDSQVGATALRG
;
A
#
# COMPACT_ATOMS: atom_id res chain seq x y z
N MET A 1 10.05 22.36 36.25
CA MET A 1 11.36 21.94 35.72
C MET A 1 11.52 20.43 35.89
N ALA A 2 10.87 19.58 35.07
CA ALA A 2 11.05 18.12 35.10
C ALA A 2 10.65 17.50 33.76
N ALA A 3 11.25 17.96 32.63
CA ALA A 3 10.86 17.50 31.32
C ALA A 3 12.05 17.12 30.39
N SER A 4 13.22 16.79 30.92
CA SER A 4 14.41 16.67 30.07
C SER A 4 15.08 15.30 29.99
N LEU A 5 14.53 14.23 30.58
CA LEU A 5 15.19 12.89 30.56
C LEU A 5 14.43 11.82 29.78
N ALA A 6 13.40 12.17 28.97
CA ALA A 6 12.57 11.22 28.23
C ALA A 6 13.06 10.78 26.84
N PRO A 7 14.05 11.38 26.12
CA PRO A 7 14.24 11.09 24.70
C PRO A 7 14.99 9.79 24.38
N VAL A 8 15.97 9.36 25.17
CA VAL A 8 16.86 8.24 24.78
C VAL A 8 16.19 6.87 24.91
N ARG A 9 15.39 6.65 25.96
CA ARG A 9 14.66 5.38 26.15
C ARG A 9 13.55 5.17 25.10
N SER A 10 13.02 6.23 24.51
CA SER A 10 12.00 6.14 23.47
C SER A 10 12.52 5.63 22.12
N HIS A 11 13.75 5.98 21.74
CA HIS A 11 14.34 5.52 20.45
C HIS A 11 14.65 4.03 20.44
N ALA A 12 15.29 3.50 21.47
CA ALA A 12 15.59 2.07 21.57
C ALA A 12 14.31 1.22 21.52
N ARG A 13 13.28 1.60 22.28
CA ARG A 13 11.98 0.92 22.26
C ARG A 13 11.33 0.93 20.88
N THR A 14 11.40 2.04 20.15
CA THR A 14 10.86 2.15 18.79
C THR A 14 11.54 1.16 17.83
N TRP A 15 12.88 1.11 17.87
CA TRP A 15 13.64 0.22 17.00
C TRP A 15 13.45 -1.26 17.37
N ILE A 16 13.37 -1.59 18.65
CA ILE A 16 13.05 -2.94 19.11
C ILE A 16 11.66 -3.36 18.57
N THR A 17 10.64 -2.50 18.73
CA THR A 17 9.30 -2.80 18.22
C THR A 17 9.29 -2.95 16.69
N ALA A 18 9.99 -2.09 15.96
CA ALA A 18 10.10 -2.16 14.51
C ALA A 18 10.79 -3.46 14.05
N ALA A 19 11.90 -3.83 14.70
CA ALA A 19 12.61 -5.08 14.43
C ALA A 19 11.75 -6.30 14.77
N SER A 20 11.05 -6.29 15.90
CA SER A 20 10.13 -7.37 16.29
C SER A 20 8.98 -7.51 15.29
N LEU A 21 8.39 -6.41 14.83
CA LEU A 21 7.37 -6.42 13.79
C LEU A 21 7.90 -6.99 12.48
N PHE A 22 9.12 -6.62 12.09
CA PHE A 22 9.74 -7.18 10.89
C PHE A 22 9.88 -8.70 11.00
N VAL A 23 10.46 -9.18 12.09
CA VAL A 23 10.64 -10.62 12.35
C VAL A 23 9.30 -11.36 12.39
N VAL A 24 8.31 -10.84 13.12
CA VAL A 24 6.97 -11.43 13.19
C VAL A 24 6.31 -11.47 11.82
N SER A 25 6.43 -10.40 11.03
CA SER A 25 5.89 -10.35 9.67
C SER A 25 6.56 -11.36 8.75
N CYS A 26 7.88 -11.54 8.86
CA CYS A 26 8.61 -12.57 8.14
C CYS A 26 8.16 -13.98 8.55
N VAL A 27 8.03 -14.24 9.85
CA VAL A 27 7.57 -15.55 10.36
C VAL A 27 6.16 -15.86 9.86
N VAL A 28 5.24 -14.88 9.93
CA VAL A 28 3.88 -15.03 9.40
C VAL A 28 3.90 -15.27 7.89
N GLY A 29 4.68 -14.51 7.13
CA GLY A 29 4.78 -14.68 5.68
C GLY A 29 5.37 -16.05 5.28
N LEU A 30 6.42 -16.51 5.98
CA LEU A 30 7.01 -17.83 5.77
C LEU A 30 6.05 -18.96 6.18
N TRP A 31 5.28 -18.76 7.26
CA TRP A 31 4.23 -19.68 7.65
C TRP A 31 3.14 -19.79 6.56
N VAL A 32 2.67 -18.66 6.03
CA VAL A 32 1.72 -18.64 4.89
C VAL A 32 2.31 -19.38 3.70
N LEU A 33 3.55 -19.12 3.35
CA LEU A 33 4.25 -19.80 2.27
C LEU A 33 4.31 -21.31 2.49
N HIS A 34 4.59 -21.75 3.73
CA HIS A 34 4.61 -23.17 4.09
C HIS A 34 3.22 -23.82 3.97
N GLN A 35 2.15 -23.14 4.41
CA GLN A 35 0.78 -23.66 4.34
C GLN A 35 0.28 -23.75 2.89
N THR A 36 0.66 -22.78 2.05
CA THR A 36 0.11 -22.70 0.71
C THR A 36 0.78 -23.62 -0.30
N HIS A 37 2.05 -24.02 -0.12
CA HIS A 37 2.84 -24.92 -0.99
C HIS A 37 2.53 -24.84 -2.50
N ARG A 38 2.25 -23.64 -3.03
CA ARG A 38 1.56 -23.51 -4.31
C ARG A 38 2.41 -22.78 -5.33
N TRP A 39 2.19 -23.20 -6.55
CA TRP A 39 2.61 -22.42 -7.71
C TRP A 39 1.98 -21.04 -7.67
N PRO A 40 2.74 -19.98 -7.97
CA PRO A 40 2.16 -18.66 -8.14
C PRO A 40 1.11 -18.71 -9.24
N LYS A 41 0.00 -17.99 -9.07
CA LYS A 41 -1.09 -17.93 -10.04
C LYS A 41 -1.25 -16.52 -10.59
N GLY A 42 -2.05 -16.38 -11.64
CA GLY A 42 -2.27 -15.10 -12.33
C GLY A 42 -0.95 -14.53 -12.87
N ASP A 43 -0.62 -13.28 -12.51
CA ASP A 43 0.58 -12.60 -13.01
C ASP A 43 1.90 -13.13 -12.39
N GLY A 44 1.82 -13.85 -11.27
CA GLY A 44 2.98 -14.28 -10.48
C GLY A 44 4.03 -15.08 -11.25
N PRO A 45 3.66 -16.12 -12.02
CA PRO A 45 4.61 -16.89 -12.83
C PRO A 45 5.33 -16.03 -13.87
N HIS A 46 4.63 -15.07 -14.47
CA HIS A 46 5.19 -14.18 -15.50
C HIS A 46 6.26 -13.26 -14.91
N TYR A 47 6.06 -12.72 -13.70
CA TYR A 47 7.10 -11.98 -12.97
C TYR A 47 8.30 -12.88 -12.62
N ALA A 48 8.07 -14.14 -12.25
CA ALA A 48 9.13 -15.08 -11.97
C ALA A 48 9.97 -15.40 -13.22
N ILE A 49 9.32 -15.62 -14.38
CA ILE A 49 9.97 -15.82 -15.68
C ILE A 49 10.80 -14.59 -16.06
N MET A 50 10.26 -13.37 -15.89
CA MET A 50 10.98 -12.12 -16.15
C MET A 50 12.22 -12.01 -15.26
N THR A 51 12.11 -12.36 -13.97
CA THR A 51 13.22 -12.32 -13.02
C THR A 51 14.30 -13.34 -13.41
N SER A 52 13.91 -14.56 -13.76
CA SER A 52 14.82 -15.59 -14.23
C SER A 52 15.54 -15.19 -15.54
N SER A 53 14.79 -14.59 -16.48
CA SER A 53 15.37 -14.09 -17.72
C SER A 53 16.39 -12.98 -17.47
N LEU A 54 16.09 -12.07 -16.54
CA LEU A 54 17.02 -11.01 -16.15
C LEU A 54 18.30 -11.59 -15.52
N VAL A 55 18.18 -12.52 -14.59
CA VAL A 55 19.34 -13.11 -13.87
C VAL A 55 20.17 -13.98 -14.79
N ASN A 56 19.54 -14.89 -15.53
CA ASN A 56 20.27 -15.90 -16.31
C ASN A 56 20.72 -15.42 -17.67
N ARG A 57 20.07 -14.38 -18.25
CA ARG A 57 20.35 -13.91 -19.62
C ARG A 57 20.69 -12.43 -19.68
N GLY A 58 20.65 -11.69 -18.56
CA GLY A 58 20.86 -10.24 -18.51
C GLY A 58 19.81 -9.44 -19.30
N SER A 59 18.63 -10.01 -19.57
CA SER A 59 17.62 -9.42 -20.45
C SER A 59 16.21 -9.67 -19.96
N PHE A 60 15.30 -8.73 -20.24
CA PHE A 60 13.84 -8.90 -20.03
C PHE A 60 13.14 -9.58 -21.22
N ASN A 61 13.89 -10.08 -22.21
CA ASN A 61 13.32 -10.87 -23.29
C ASN A 61 12.88 -12.24 -22.77
N VAL A 62 11.59 -12.47 -22.72
CA VAL A 62 10.97 -13.71 -22.22
C VAL A 62 10.72 -14.77 -23.30
N LYS A 63 10.94 -14.43 -24.58
CA LYS A 63 10.71 -15.37 -25.70
C LYS A 63 11.39 -16.74 -25.49
N PRO A 64 12.69 -16.82 -25.11
CA PRO A 64 13.32 -18.11 -24.91
C PRO A 64 12.61 -18.99 -23.90
N SER A 65 12.18 -18.44 -22.75
CA SER A 65 11.48 -19.19 -21.71
C SER A 65 10.12 -19.71 -22.17
N TYR A 66 9.30 -18.85 -22.79
CA TYR A 66 7.99 -19.28 -23.29
C TYR A 66 8.09 -20.32 -24.41
N THR A 67 9.11 -20.23 -25.28
CA THR A 67 9.27 -21.18 -26.38
C THR A 67 9.89 -22.50 -25.96
N SER A 68 10.79 -22.50 -24.96
CA SER A 68 11.41 -23.73 -24.43
C SER A 68 10.57 -24.43 -23.39
N GLY A 69 9.71 -23.67 -22.67
CA GLY A 69 8.97 -24.19 -21.53
C GLY A 69 9.86 -24.43 -20.30
N ASP A 70 11.06 -23.82 -20.22
CA ASP A 70 12.02 -24.05 -19.13
C ASP A 70 11.52 -23.61 -17.74
N TYR A 71 10.43 -22.86 -17.68
CA TYR A 71 9.75 -22.44 -16.45
C TYR A 71 8.78 -23.51 -15.89
N ILE A 72 8.37 -24.50 -16.71
CA ILE A 72 7.45 -25.55 -16.27
C ILE A 72 8.14 -26.45 -15.26
N GLY A 73 7.46 -26.72 -14.15
CA GLY A 73 8.04 -27.41 -13.00
C GLY A 73 8.91 -26.54 -12.10
N ILE A 74 9.19 -25.28 -12.46
CA ILE A 74 9.94 -24.31 -11.66
C ILE A 74 9.06 -23.16 -11.17
N PHE A 75 8.27 -22.55 -12.05
CA PHE A 75 7.42 -21.39 -11.75
C PHE A 75 5.94 -21.65 -12.05
N SER A 76 5.62 -22.68 -12.79
CA SER A 76 4.26 -23.13 -13.08
C SER A 76 4.22 -24.64 -13.20
N ALA A 77 3.09 -25.26 -12.85
CA ALA A 77 2.88 -26.70 -13.07
C ALA A 77 2.58 -27.02 -14.53
N GLU A 78 2.05 -26.03 -15.28
CA GLU A 78 1.52 -26.21 -16.64
C GLU A 78 2.05 -25.12 -17.56
N PRO A 79 1.97 -25.32 -18.91
CA PRO A 79 2.25 -24.27 -19.86
C PRO A 79 1.37 -23.03 -19.62
N LEU A 80 1.97 -21.87 -19.75
CA LEU A 80 1.30 -20.57 -19.57
C LEU A 80 1.00 -19.93 -20.92
N ASP A 81 -0.09 -19.19 -20.97
CA ASP A 81 -0.37 -18.29 -22.09
C ASP A 81 0.69 -17.18 -22.18
N TYR A 82 0.91 -16.67 -23.39
CA TYR A 82 1.89 -15.61 -23.61
C TYR A 82 1.37 -14.28 -23.06
N HIS A 83 1.88 -13.85 -21.90
CA HIS A 83 1.60 -12.54 -21.33
C HIS A 83 2.53 -11.46 -21.92
N VAL A 84 2.50 -11.35 -23.22
CA VAL A 84 3.24 -10.33 -23.98
C VAL A 84 2.29 -9.26 -24.50
N ASN A 85 2.82 -8.07 -24.74
CA ASN A 85 1.99 -6.98 -25.24
C ASN A 85 1.52 -7.29 -26.66
N ALA A 86 0.22 -7.46 -26.85
CA ALA A 86 -0.38 -7.85 -28.12
C ALA A 86 -0.10 -6.87 -29.26
N GLN A 87 0.12 -5.57 -28.96
CA GLN A 87 0.43 -4.55 -29.97
C GLN A 87 1.83 -4.73 -30.57
N TYR A 88 2.78 -5.25 -29.77
CA TYR A 88 4.19 -5.43 -30.14
C TYR A 88 4.56 -6.91 -30.26
N PHE A 89 3.58 -7.79 -30.08
CA PHE A 89 3.78 -9.23 -30.19
C PHE A 89 3.77 -9.68 -31.65
N SER A 90 4.85 -10.33 -32.07
CA SER A 90 4.91 -11.15 -33.27
C SER A 90 5.62 -12.44 -32.93
N PRO A 91 5.11 -13.62 -33.34
CA PRO A 91 5.81 -14.90 -33.19
C PRO A 91 7.21 -14.88 -33.78
N ASP A 92 7.40 -14.14 -34.88
CA ASP A 92 8.67 -14.02 -35.60
C ASP A 92 9.62 -12.97 -34.98
N SER A 93 9.14 -12.13 -34.04
CA SER A 93 10.00 -11.15 -33.39
C SER A 93 11.14 -11.82 -32.66
N PRO A 94 12.39 -11.29 -32.73
CA PRO A 94 13.54 -11.85 -32.01
C PRO A 94 13.40 -11.74 -30.49
N ALA A 95 12.56 -10.85 -29.98
CA ALA A 95 12.36 -10.61 -28.56
C ALA A 95 10.88 -10.42 -28.25
N TRP A 96 10.45 -10.92 -27.07
CA TRP A 96 9.11 -10.70 -26.51
C TRP A 96 9.24 -10.01 -25.17
N TYR A 97 8.50 -8.92 -25.00
CA TYR A 97 8.40 -8.18 -23.75
C TYR A 97 6.98 -8.26 -23.21
N THR A 98 6.87 -8.50 -21.90
CA THR A 98 5.56 -8.66 -21.28
C THR A 98 4.89 -7.30 -21.06
N TYR A 99 3.56 -7.29 -20.92
CA TYR A 99 2.86 -6.09 -20.48
C TYR A 99 3.01 -5.82 -18.97
N HIS A 100 3.63 -6.73 -18.24
CA HIS A 100 3.94 -6.52 -16.83
C HIS A 100 5.10 -5.56 -16.62
N SER A 101 5.00 -4.73 -15.59
CA SER A 101 6.07 -3.81 -15.22
C SER A 101 7.29 -4.53 -14.68
N PHE A 102 8.46 -4.08 -15.03
CA PHE A 102 9.74 -4.77 -14.76
C PHE A 102 10.43 -4.42 -13.43
N GLY A 103 9.83 -3.54 -12.63
CA GLY A 103 10.41 -3.14 -11.33
C GLY A 103 10.38 -4.25 -10.29
N LEU A 104 9.35 -5.09 -10.29
CA LEU A 104 9.29 -6.24 -9.39
C LEU A 104 10.40 -7.25 -9.70
N PRO A 105 10.66 -7.67 -10.95
CA PRO A 105 11.82 -8.45 -11.32
C PRO A 105 13.16 -7.86 -10.89
N LEU A 106 13.34 -6.54 -11.02
CA LEU A 106 14.57 -5.87 -10.55
C LEU A 106 14.76 -6.03 -9.03
N LEU A 107 13.70 -5.91 -8.25
CA LEU A 107 13.75 -6.09 -6.79
C LEU A 107 13.97 -7.54 -6.38
N LEU A 108 13.48 -8.50 -7.17
CA LEU A 108 13.57 -9.93 -6.86
C LEU A 108 14.85 -10.59 -7.38
N ALA A 109 15.53 -10.01 -8.38
CA ALA A 109 16.76 -10.55 -8.92
C ALA A 109 17.85 -10.83 -7.87
N PRO A 110 18.12 -9.95 -6.87
CA PRO A 110 19.10 -10.25 -5.82
C PRO A 110 18.73 -11.48 -4.97
N PHE A 111 17.44 -11.73 -4.76
CA PHE A 111 16.97 -12.89 -3.99
C PHE A 111 17.11 -14.17 -4.79
N LEU A 112 16.85 -14.13 -6.10
CA LEU A 112 17.10 -15.27 -6.97
C LEU A 112 18.59 -15.65 -7.00
N LEU A 113 19.47 -14.67 -7.19
CA LEU A 113 20.93 -14.87 -7.13
C LEU A 113 21.40 -15.44 -5.78
N ALA A 114 20.86 -14.91 -4.68
CA ALA A 114 21.15 -15.43 -3.34
C ALA A 114 20.63 -16.87 -3.18
N GLY A 115 19.43 -17.16 -3.71
CA GLY A 115 18.85 -18.49 -3.73
C GLY A 115 19.72 -19.50 -4.48
N GLU A 116 20.20 -19.14 -5.66
CA GLU A 116 21.13 -19.98 -6.44
C GLU A 116 22.42 -20.26 -5.65
N ALA A 117 23.02 -19.23 -5.04
CA ALA A 117 24.24 -19.36 -4.23
C ALA A 117 24.02 -20.24 -2.97
N LEU A 118 22.80 -20.26 -2.42
CA LEU A 118 22.43 -21.04 -1.25
C LEU A 118 21.75 -22.37 -1.58
N HIS A 119 21.65 -22.74 -2.86
CA HIS A 119 20.95 -23.93 -3.36
C HIS A 119 19.47 -23.99 -2.94
N ILE A 120 18.81 -22.83 -2.80
CA ILE A 120 17.36 -22.72 -2.55
C ILE A 120 16.63 -22.77 -3.90
N PRO A 121 15.56 -23.56 -4.04
CA PRO A 121 14.79 -23.59 -5.28
C PRO A 121 14.32 -22.18 -5.69
N ALA A 122 14.42 -21.87 -6.97
CA ALA A 122 14.21 -20.52 -7.52
C ALA A 122 12.88 -19.88 -7.09
N LEU A 123 11.78 -20.63 -7.12
CA LEU A 123 10.47 -20.15 -6.69
C LEU A 123 10.48 -19.73 -5.21
N TYR A 124 11.03 -20.55 -4.34
CA TYR A 124 11.12 -20.22 -2.90
C TYR A 124 12.00 -19.00 -2.65
N ALA A 125 13.09 -18.86 -3.37
CA ALA A 125 13.97 -17.69 -3.25
C ALA A 125 13.20 -16.39 -3.60
N LEU A 126 12.40 -16.39 -4.66
CA LEU A 126 11.56 -15.26 -5.04
C LEU A 126 10.46 -14.98 -4.01
N GLN A 127 9.80 -16.01 -3.52
CA GLN A 127 8.73 -15.88 -2.51
C GLN A 127 9.27 -15.39 -1.16
N ILE A 128 10.45 -15.87 -0.73
CA ILE A 128 11.14 -15.33 0.46
C ILE A 128 11.47 -13.84 0.24
N GLY A 129 11.97 -13.48 -0.94
CA GLY A 129 12.18 -12.08 -1.31
C GLY A 129 10.93 -11.23 -1.15
N MET A 130 9.78 -11.73 -1.62
CA MET A 130 8.49 -11.08 -1.44
C MET A 130 8.11 -10.92 0.03
N VAL A 131 8.25 -11.97 0.84
CA VAL A 131 7.98 -11.92 2.29
C VAL A 131 8.82 -10.83 2.98
N LEU A 132 10.11 -10.76 2.69
CA LEU A 132 11.01 -9.76 3.28
C LEU A 132 10.63 -8.33 2.86
N LEU A 133 10.35 -8.12 1.59
CA LEU A 133 9.95 -6.81 1.06
C LEU A 133 8.59 -6.36 1.60
N GLN A 134 7.64 -7.28 1.77
CA GLN A 134 6.32 -6.98 2.33
C GLN A 134 6.39 -6.72 3.84
N ALA A 135 7.23 -7.46 4.58
CA ALA A 135 7.47 -7.21 6.01
C ALA A 135 7.96 -5.78 6.27
N LEU A 136 8.79 -5.24 5.36
CA LEU A 136 9.19 -3.84 5.40
C LEU A 136 7.98 -2.89 5.34
N GLY A 137 6.97 -3.22 4.55
CA GLY A 137 5.73 -2.44 4.45
C GLY A 137 4.99 -2.32 5.78
N VAL A 138 4.88 -3.42 6.54
CA VAL A 138 4.27 -3.42 7.89
C VAL A 138 5.05 -2.52 8.85
N VAL A 139 6.39 -2.60 8.81
CA VAL A 139 7.26 -1.73 9.62
C VAL A 139 7.06 -0.25 9.25
N LEU A 140 6.98 0.07 7.96
CA LEU A 140 6.78 1.45 7.51
C LEU A 140 5.41 2.00 7.92
N VAL A 141 4.34 1.19 7.91
CA VAL A 141 3.03 1.57 8.44
C VAL A 141 3.12 1.90 9.93
N TYR A 142 3.79 1.05 10.72
CA TYR A 142 4.04 1.31 12.14
C TYR A 142 4.79 2.63 12.36
N LEU A 143 5.91 2.83 11.65
CA LEU A 143 6.75 4.02 11.79
C LEU A 143 6.00 5.29 11.36
N TYR A 144 5.20 5.22 10.31
CA TYR A 144 4.38 6.33 9.83
C TYR A 144 3.29 6.69 10.86
N ALA A 145 2.54 5.71 11.34
CA ALA A 145 1.54 5.92 12.39
C ALA A 145 2.18 6.47 13.67
N LEU A 146 3.31 5.89 14.10
CA LEU A 146 4.05 6.36 15.28
C LEU A 146 4.53 7.81 15.14
N GLN A 147 5.00 8.17 13.94
CA GLN A 147 5.45 9.53 13.68
C GLN A 147 4.30 10.55 13.79
N LEU A 148 3.09 10.18 13.42
CA LEU A 148 1.91 11.04 13.53
C LEU A 148 1.40 11.13 14.97
N ILE A 149 1.29 9.99 15.68
CA ILE A 149 0.54 9.89 16.94
C ILE A 149 1.45 9.94 18.16
N ARG A 150 2.72 9.51 18.02
CA ARG A 150 3.72 9.40 19.11
C ARG A 150 3.33 8.43 20.24
N GLN A 151 2.45 7.47 19.97
CA GLN A 151 2.02 6.42 20.89
C GLN A 151 2.30 5.04 20.29
N ASN A 152 3.27 4.30 20.86
CA ASN A 152 3.72 3.00 20.36
C ASN A 152 2.57 1.99 20.26
N GLY A 153 1.75 1.86 21.32
CA GLY A 153 0.66 0.88 21.34
C GLY A 153 -0.37 1.12 20.25
N ALA A 154 -0.78 2.38 20.03
CA ALA A 154 -1.74 2.72 18.98
C ALA A 154 -1.15 2.49 17.57
N ALA A 155 0.12 2.87 17.35
CA ALA A 155 0.81 2.61 16.09
C ALA A 155 0.98 1.10 15.81
N LEU A 156 1.23 0.31 16.86
CA LEU A 156 1.32 -1.15 16.77
C LEU A 156 0.00 -1.78 16.33
N VAL A 157 -1.14 -1.30 16.85
CA VAL A 157 -2.47 -1.79 16.44
C VAL A 157 -2.70 -1.56 14.94
N ALA A 158 -2.32 -0.40 14.39
CA ALA A 158 -2.43 -0.16 12.94
C ALA A 158 -1.61 -1.17 12.12
N ALA A 159 -0.38 -1.48 12.55
CA ALA A 159 0.47 -2.46 11.89
C ALA A 159 -0.09 -3.90 12.02
N ILE A 160 -0.63 -4.28 13.19
CA ILE A 160 -1.28 -5.58 13.39
C ILE A 160 -2.56 -5.71 12.55
N THR A 161 -3.33 -4.64 12.42
CA THR A 161 -4.53 -4.62 11.55
C THR A 161 -4.16 -4.93 10.09
N LEU A 162 -3.01 -4.44 9.61
CA LEU A 162 -2.50 -4.79 8.30
C LEU A 162 -2.04 -6.25 8.24
N LEU A 163 -1.13 -6.62 9.15
CA LEU A 163 -0.48 -7.94 9.16
C LEU A 163 -1.51 -9.09 9.25
N GLY A 164 -2.58 -8.90 10.02
CA GLY A 164 -3.63 -9.91 10.18
C GLY A 164 -4.74 -9.85 9.13
N SER A 165 -4.66 -8.98 8.15
CA SER A 165 -5.71 -8.86 7.14
C SER A 165 -5.63 -9.97 6.09
N MET A 166 -6.79 -10.42 5.63
CA MET A 166 -6.89 -11.43 4.57
C MET A 166 -6.18 -10.98 3.28
N SER A 167 -6.32 -9.70 2.90
CA SER A 167 -5.67 -9.17 1.70
C SER A 167 -4.14 -9.19 1.81
N TYR A 168 -3.57 -8.85 2.97
CA TYR A 168 -2.12 -8.89 3.18
C TYR A 168 -1.62 -10.33 3.22
N LEU A 169 -2.26 -11.22 3.98
CA LEU A 169 -1.88 -12.63 4.09
C LEU A 169 -2.00 -13.35 2.75
N GLY A 170 -3.07 -13.10 1.99
CA GLY A 170 -3.25 -13.68 0.67
C GLY A 170 -2.18 -13.25 -0.35
N LEU A 171 -1.57 -12.06 -0.15
CA LEU A 171 -0.48 -11.56 -0.99
C LEU A 171 0.91 -11.90 -0.43
N ALA A 172 1.01 -12.41 0.81
CA ALA A 172 2.29 -12.58 1.51
C ALA A 172 3.28 -13.53 0.81
N SER A 173 2.77 -14.54 0.12
CA SER A 173 3.59 -15.48 -0.68
C SER A 173 3.44 -15.27 -2.19
N SER A 174 2.62 -14.34 -2.61
CA SER A 174 2.31 -14.08 -4.01
C SER A 174 3.31 -13.11 -4.63
N ILE A 175 3.70 -13.37 -5.87
CA ILE A 175 4.65 -12.51 -6.60
C ILE A 175 3.86 -11.41 -7.34
N TYR A 176 3.40 -10.40 -6.56
CA TYR A 176 2.60 -9.27 -7.06
C TYR A 176 3.16 -7.92 -6.58
N PRO A 177 3.13 -6.87 -7.40
CA PRO A 177 3.73 -5.57 -7.05
C PRO A 177 2.87 -4.72 -6.10
N ASP A 178 1.61 -5.09 -5.84
CA ASP A 178 0.63 -4.23 -5.15
C ASP A 178 1.05 -3.81 -3.74
N VAL A 179 1.52 -4.77 -2.92
CA VAL A 179 2.01 -4.48 -1.55
C VAL A 179 3.29 -3.65 -1.59
N LEU A 180 4.16 -3.87 -2.58
CA LEU A 180 5.39 -3.08 -2.73
C LEU A 180 5.08 -1.65 -3.17
N THR A 181 4.10 -1.47 -4.03
CA THR A 181 3.57 -0.15 -4.40
C THR A 181 3.04 0.58 -3.16
N ALA A 182 2.28 -0.10 -2.32
CA ALA A 182 1.80 0.43 -1.04
C ALA A 182 2.95 0.75 -0.07
N THR A 183 3.99 -0.08 -0.04
CA THR A 183 5.21 0.11 0.76
C THR A 183 5.96 1.38 0.32
N ILE A 184 6.13 1.59 -0.99
CA ILE A 184 6.72 2.82 -1.56
C ILE A 184 5.90 4.05 -1.17
N LEU A 185 4.58 3.97 -1.27
CA LEU A 185 3.71 5.07 -0.91
C LEU A 185 3.88 5.47 0.57
N VAL A 186 3.78 4.51 1.48
CA VAL A 186 3.91 4.78 2.92
C VAL A 186 5.32 5.27 3.27
N GLY A 187 6.35 4.72 2.65
CA GLY A 187 7.72 5.22 2.78
C GLY A 187 7.87 6.68 2.34
N SER A 188 7.20 7.05 1.24
CA SER A 188 7.16 8.42 0.73
C SER A 188 6.40 9.37 1.67
N LEU A 189 5.24 8.95 2.20
CA LEU A 189 4.48 9.72 3.19
C LEU A 189 5.30 9.93 4.49
N LEU A 190 6.02 8.91 4.93
CA LEU A 190 6.95 9.01 6.07
C LEU A 190 8.07 10.03 5.79
N CYS A 191 8.62 10.06 4.58
CA CYS A 191 9.60 11.08 4.17
C CYS A 191 9.01 12.48 4.17
N LEU A 192 7.81 12.69 3.60
CA LEU A 192 7.11 13.97 3.61
C LEU A 192 6.86 14.47 5.04
N GLU A 193 6.45 13.57 5.95
CA GLU A 193 6.26 13.91 7.36
C GLU A 193 7.59 14.26 8.07
N ARG A 194 8.68 13.56 7.74
CA ARG A 194 10.02 13.91 8.23
C ARG A 194 10.48 15.29 7.73
N LEU A 195 10.22 15.58 6.46
CA LEU A 195 10.51 16.89 5.87
C LEU A 195 9.67 18.01 6.51
N ARG A 196 8.43 17.71 6.92
CA ARG A 196 7.62 18.66 7.68
C ARG A 196 8.30 19.10 8.97
N ARG A 197 8.98 18.15 9.65
CA ARG A 197 9.68 18.41 10.92
C ARG A 197 11.12 18.90 10.75
N LYS A 198 11.80 18.41 9.74
CA LYS A 198 13.19 18.74 9.41
C LYS A 198 13.31 19.17 7.95
N PRO A 199 12.89 20.42 7.61
CA PRO A 199 12.72 20.86 6.22
C PRO A 199 14.00 20.90 5.38
N ARG A 200 15.18 20.81 6.02
CA ARG A 200 16.49 20.90 5.34
C ARG A 200 17.21 19.56 5.22
N SER A 201 16.57 18.48 5.63
CA SER A 201 17.19 17.16 5.62
C SER A 201 17.27 16.63 4.19
N LEU A 202 18.47 16.39 3.69
CA LEU A 202 18.70 15.89 2.32
C LEU A 202 18.27 14.44 2.16
N LEU A 203 18.52 13.59 3.16
CA LEU A 203 18.24 12.15 3.08
C LEU A 203 16.74 11.85 2.83
N PRO A 204 15.78 12.41 3.58
CA PRO A 204 14.35 12.21 3.27
C PRO A 204 13.95 12.77 1.89
N MET A 205 14.59 13.83 1.38
CA MET A 205 14.35 14.35 0.02
C MET A 205 14.82 13.35 -1.02
N ALA A 206 16.04 12.84 -0.91
CA ALA A 206 16.60 11.87 -1.84
C ALA A 206 15.80 10.55 -1.83
N ILE A 207 15.42 10.05 -0.65
CA ILE A 207 14.58 8.84 -0.52
C ILE A 207 13.20 9.07 -1.15
N LEU A 208 12.53 10.18 -0.85
CA LEU A 208 11.24 10.53 -1.46
C LEU A 208 11.34 10.54 -2.97
N SER A 209 12.38 11.20 -3.50
CA SER A 209 12.65 11.28 -4.94
C SER A 209 12.88 9.91 -5.56
N ALA A 210 13.73 9.08 -4.95
CA ALA A 210 14.01 7.72 -5.44
C ALA A 210 12.75 6.83 -5.41
N LEU A 211 11.97 6.87 -4.32
CA LEU A 211 10.73 6.10 -4.21
C LEU A 211 9.69 6.54 -5.25
N ALA A 212 9.51 7.85 -5.44
CA ALA A 212 8.61 8.39 -6.44
C ALA A 212 9.06 8.05 -7.86
N GLY A 213 10.36 8.12 -8.15
CA GLY A 213 10.91 7.76 -9.47
C GLY A 213 10.84 6.25 -9.76
N PHE A 214 10.90 5.41 -8.72
CA PHE A 214 10.83 3.95 -8.87
C PHE A 214 9.41 3.40 -8.95
N ALA A 215 8.41 4.09 -8.42
CA ALA A 215 7.04 3.59 -8.39
C ALA A 215 6.49 3.16 -9.77
N PRO A 216 6.69 3.89 -10.89
CA PRO A 216 6.23 3.45 -12.22
C PRO A 216 6.85 2.13 -12.69
N TYR A 217 8.05 1.78 -12.20
CA TYR A 217 8.68 0.48 -12.47
C TYR A 217 7.87 -0.69 -11.90
N LEU A 218 7.20 -0.51 -10.75
CA LEU A 218 6.34 -1.54 -10.15
C LEU A 218 5.01 -1.63 -10.88
N HIS A 219 4.40 -0.48 -11.20
CA HIS A 219 3.15 -0.46 -11.96
C HIS A 219 2.94 0.91 -12.60
N VAL A 220 2.67 0.95 -13.90
CA VAL A 220 2.49 2.21 -14.64
C VAL A 220 1.39 3.11 -14.06
N LYS A 221 0.33 2.53 -13.47
CA LYS A 221 -0.75 3.25 -12.79
C LYS A 221 -0.26 4.16 -11.65
N THR A 222 0.93 3.89 -11.11
CA THR A 222 1.54 4.70 -10.03
C THR A 222 2.18 5.98 -10.53
N GLY A 223 2.21 6.22 -11.84
CA GLY A 223 2.78 7.44 -12.43
C GLY A 223 2.16 8.72 -11.87
N LEU A 224 0.81 8.74 -11.70
CA LEU A 224 0.12 9.88 -11.08
C LEU A 224 0.49 10.05 -9.59
N MET A 225 0.67 8.97 -8.87
CA MET A 225 1.18 8.98 -7.49
C MET A 225 2.58 9.60 -7.44
N SER A 226 3.47 9.19 -8.35
CA SER A 226 4.83 9.70 -8.45
C SER A 226 4.87 11.20 -8.68
N VAL A 227 4.11 11.69 -9.67
CA VAL A 227 3.99 13.12 -9.96
C VAL A 227 3.47 13.89 -8.75
N THR A 228 2.45 13.37 -8.07
CA THR A 228 1.87 14.02 -6.88
C THR A 228 2.87 14.09 -5.73
N LEU A 229 3.63 13.01 -5.48
CA LEU A 229 4.66 12.95 -4.43
C LEU A 229 5.79 13.96 -4.70
N LEU A 230 6.26 14.05 -5.94
CA LEU A 230 7.29 15.02 -6.34
C LEU A 230 6.77 16.45 -6.24
N ALA A 231 5.52 16.71 -6.68
CA ALA A 231 4.89 18.03 -6.56
C ALA A 231 4.76 18.48 -5.09
N LEU A 232 4.38 17.58 -4.20
CA LEU A 232 4.32 17.85 -2.74
C LEU A 232 5.72 18.10 -2.17
N GLY A 233 6.73 17.35 -2.60
CA GLY A 233 8.13 17.58 -2.23
C GLY A 233 8.62 18.96 -2.67
N LEU A 234 8.35 19.35 -3.92
CA LEU A 234 8.67 20.66 -4.48
C LEU A 234 7.92 21.80 -3.77
N TRP A 235 6.62 21.61 -3.51
CA TRP A 235 5.80 22.53 -2.74
C TRP A 235 6.41 22.77 -1.35
N HIS A 236 6.82 21.70 -0.66
CA HIS A 236 7.44 21.78 0.64
C HIS A 236 8.76 22.54 0.61
N TRP A 237 9.64 22.23 -0.35
CA TRP A 237 10.89 22.93 -0.56
C TRP A 237 10.68 24.41 -0.83
N TRP A 238 9.79 24.78 -1.76
CA TRP A 238 9.49 26.17 -2.13
C TRP A 238 8.93 26.98 -0.96
N ARG A 239 7.96 26.44 -0.22
CA ARG A 239 7.37 27.08 0.94
C ARG A 239 8.42 27.41 2.01
N ASN A 240 9.32 26.48 2.28
CA ASN A 240 10.39 26.68 3.27
C ASN A 240 11.43 27.71 2.80
N GLY A 241 11.67 27.82 1.49
CA GLY A 241 12.53 28.85 0.90
C GLY A 241 11.98 30.28 1.07
N ARG A 242 10.65 30.45 0.96
CA ARG A 242 9.99 31.76 1.18
C ARG A 242 10.04 32.23 2.62
N SER A 243 9.82 31.33 3.58
CA SER A 243 9.86 31.67 5.01
C SER A 243 11.23 32.20 5.46
N ARG A 244 12.32 31.80 4.77
CA ARG A 244 13.66 32.32 5.03
C ARG A 244 13.85 33.78 4.66
N LYS A 245 13.29 34.21 3.51
CA LYS A 245 13.43 35.61 3.06
C LYS A 245 12.70 36.60 3.96
N ALA A 246 11.64 36.13 4.64
CA ALA A 246 10.84 36.96 5.52
C ALA A 246 11.45 37.12 6.93
N LEU A 247 12.33 36.22 7.38
CA LEU A 247 12.87 36.14 8.74
C LEU A 247 14.31 36.66 8.87
N THR A 248 15.01 36.99 7.79
CA THR A 248 16.34 37.61 7.87
C THR A 248 16.20 39.11 7.96
N PRO A 249 16.35 39.73 9.16
CA PRO A 249 16.50 41.18 9.25
C PRO A 249 17.75 41.58 8.45
N ARG A 250 17.64 42.65 7.62
CA ARG A 250 18.79 43.24 6.96
C ARG A 250 19.76 43.76 8.01
N GLY A 251 20.74 42.95 8.37
CA GLY A 251 21.74 43.33 9.36
C GLY A 251 22.17 42.31 10.41
N ALA A 252 21.49 41.18 10.54
CA ALA A 252 21.96 40.12 11.44
C ALA A 252 23.16 39.42 10.82
N GLY A 253 24.32 39.53 11.46
CA GLY A 253 25.59 38.97 11.07
C GLY A 253 25.46 37.48 10.75
N ARG A 254 26.24 37.01 9.78
CA ARG A 254 26.30 35.64 9.24
C ARG A 254 26.69 34.61 10.30
N GLY A 255 25.80 34.32 11.24
CA GLY A 255 25.85 33.09 12.04
C GLY A 255 25.43 31.95 11.14
N VAL A 256 26.39 31.26 10.58
CA VAL A 256 26.18 30.11 9.68
C VAL A 256 25.65 28.94 10.52
N GLU A 257 24.34 28.83 10.68
CA GLU A 257 23.77 27.52 11.00
C GLU A 257 23.97 26.62 9.77
N GLY A 258 24.66 25.49 9.92
CA GLY A 258 25.08 24.52 8.89
C GLY A 258 23.95 23.80 8.19
N GLY A 259 23.05 24.55 7.56
CA GLY A 259 21.95 24.01 6.78
C GLY A 259 22.33 23.77 5.31
N SER A 260 21.87 22.67 4.72
CA SER A 260 22.11 22.35 3.31
C SER A 260 21.67 23.48 2.38
N SER A 261 22.41 23.71 1.27
CA SER A 261 22.09 24.74 0.28
C SER A 261 20.74 24.44 -0.40
N PRO A 262 19.99 25.47 -0.85
CA PRO A 262 18.75 25.26 -1.59
C PRO A 262 18.94 24.43 -2.87
N LEU A 263 20.08 24.57 -3.53
CA LEU A 263 20.44 23.82 -4.73
C LEU A 263 20.67 22.34 -4.41
N ALA A 264 21.38 22.01 -3.33
CA ALA A 264 21.56 20.63 -2.88
C ALA A 264 20.24 19.96 -2.52
N GLN A 265 19.31 20.71 -1.87
CA GLN A 265 17.97 20.20 -1.57
C GLN A 265 17.18 19.91 -2.86
N LEU A 266 17.19 20.79 -3.83
CA LEU A 266 16.53 20.63 -5.12
C LEU A 266 17.16 19.47 -5.91
N ALA A 267 18.47 19.35 -5.92
CA ALA A 267 19.17 18.23 -6.55
C ALA A 267 18.78 16.89 -5.91
N CYS A 268 18.77 16.78 -4.58
CA CYS A 268 18.31 15.58 -3.88
C CYS A 268 16.84 15.25 -4.15
N LEU A 269 15.99 16.26 -4.41
CA LEU A 269 14.58 16.04 -4.69
C LEU A 269 14.32 15.64 -6.15
N LEU A 270 15.11 16.10 -7.11
CA LEU A 270 14.83 15.90 -8.53
C LEU A 270 15.74 14.85 -9.18
N LEU A 271 17.02 14.79 -8.81
CA LEU A 271 17.99 13.97 -9.53
C LEU A 271 17.71 12.47 -9.43
N PRO A 272 17.44 11.87 -8.23
CA PRO A 272 17.14 10.44 -8.16
C PRO A 272 15.89 10.06 -8.97
N ALA A 273 14.80 10.84 -8.87
CA ALA A 273 13.60 10.59 -9.66
C ALA A 273 13.84 10.78 -11.15
N GLY A 274 14.56 11.84 -11.53
CA GLY A 274 14.89 12.13 -12.93
C GLY A 274 15.69 11.02 -13.59
N LEU A 275 16.70 10.49 -12.90
CA LEU A 275 17.51 9.37 -13.38
C LEU A 275 16.68 8.08 -13.54
N LEU A 276 15.85 7.77 -12.55
CA LEU A 276 14.98 6.59 -12.61
C LEU A 276 13.94 6.73 -13.74
N LEU A 277 13.23 7.85 -13.82
CA LEU A 277 12.24 8.05 -14.87
C LEU A 277 12.86 8.10 -16.28
N ALA A 278 14.04 8.66 -16.43
CA ALA A 278 14.80 8.60 -17.69
C ALA A 278 15.18 7.15 -18.04
N GLY A 279 15.67 6.38 -17.07
CA GLY A 279 15.97 4.94 -17.26
C GLY A 279 14.71 4.15 -17.65
N TYR A 280 13.55 4.43 -17.02
CA TYR A 280 12.27 3.84 -17.40
C TYR A 280 11.89 4.18 -18.85
N ALA A 281 11.97 5.47 -19.24
CA ALA A 281 11.65 5.93 -20.58
C ALA A 281 12.56 5.28 -21.65
N VAL A 282 13.86 5.18 -21.36
CA VAL A 282 14.84 4.51 -22.25
C VAL A 282 14.50 3.04 -22.41
N ALA A 283 14.16 2.34 -21.33
CA ALA A 283 13.75 0.93 -21.38
C ALA A 283 12.47 0.73 -22.21
N ILE A 284 11.45 1.56 -22.00
CA ILE A 284 10.21 1.53 -22.79
C ILE A 284 10.52 1.77 -24.26
N HIS A 285 11.35 2.77 -24.59
CA HIS A 285 11.71 3.05 -25.97
C HIS A 285 12.49 1.90 -26.62
N ALA A 286 13.45 1.32 -25.90
CA ALA A 286 14.25 0.21 -26.40
C ALA A 286 13.41 -1.07 -26.67
N TRP A 287 12.38 -1.32 -25.87
CA TRP A 287 11.58 -2.55 -25.98
C TRP A 287 10.35 -2.41 -26.87
N TYR A 288 9.69 -1.24 -26.82
CA TYR A 288 8.43 -1.01 -27.52
C TYR A 288 8.53 0.03 -28.63
N HIS A 289 9.72 0.56 -28.92
CA HIS A 289 9.99 1.55 -29.98
C HIS A 289 9.12 2.82 -29.87
N THR A 290 8.72 3.18 -28.64
CA THR A 290 7.89 4.35 -28.34
C THR A 290 8.29 5.01 -27.05
N TRP A 291 8.01 6.32 -26.94
CA TRP A 291 8.21 7.10 -25.71
C TRP A 291 6.95 7.16 -24.82
N VAL A 292 5.92 6.39 -25.17
CA VAL A 292 4.67 6.35 -24.41
C VAL A 292 4.86 5.46 -23.18
N PHE A 293 4.83 6.04 -21.99
CA PHE A 293 5.05 5.34 -20.71
C PHE A 293 4.06 4.19 -20.45
N THR A 294 2.86 4.24 -21.07
CA THR A 294 1.83 3.22 -20.95
C THR A 294 1.95 2.13 -22.01
N ALA A 295 2.97 2.17 -22.86
CA ALA A 295 3.15 1.21 -23.96
C ALA A 295 3.07 -0.28 -23.54
N PRO A 296 3.54 -0.69 -22.34
CA PRO A 296 3.36 -2.07 -21.89
C PRO A 296 1.89 -2.49 -21.80
N PHE A 297 0.97 -1.56 -21.59
CA PHE A 297 -0.46 -1.84 -21.51
C PHE A 297 -1.17 -1.46 -22.81
N SER A 298 -2.02 -2.35 -23.31
CA SER A 298 -2.88 -2.02 -24.44
C SER A 298 -3.82 -0.86 -24.08
N ASN A 299 -4.03 0.06 -25.02
CA ASN A 299 -4.88 1.24 -24.81
C ASN A 299 -6.33 0.92 -24.38
N GLY A 300 -6.83 -0.30 -24.65
CA GLY A 300 -8.17 -0.76 -24.27
C GLY A 300 -8.35 -1.09 -22.79
N LEU A 301 -7.26 -1.18 -22.01
CA LEU A 301 -7.34 -1.53 -20.57
C LEU A 301 -7.58 -0.31 -19.68
N LEU A 302 -7.20 0.91 -20.13
CA LEU A 302 -7.38 2.13 -19.38
C LEU A 302 -8.68 2.84 -19.81
N PHE A 303 -9.30 3.56 -18.88
CA PHE A 303 -10.51 4.37 -19.12
C PHE A 303 -11.73 3.55 -19.60
N HIS A 304 -11.80 2.29 -19.22
CA HIS A 304 -12.87 1.36 -19.61
C HIS A 304 -14.16 1.61 -18.81
N PHE A 305 -14.06 1.84 -17.50
CA PHE A 305 -15.23 2.03 -16.63
C PHE A 305 -15.34 3.43 -16.05
N PRO A 306 -16.58 3.88 -15.73
CA PRO A 306 -16.78 5.07 -14.89
C PRO A 306 -16.13 4.89 -13.51
N PRO A 307 -15.31 5.85 -13.03
CA PRO A 307 -14.54 5.69 -11.80
C PRO A 307 -15.37 5.33 -10.56
N GLY A 308 -16.57 5.91 -10.43
CA GLY A 308 -17.39 5.72 -9.24
C GLY A 308 -17.84 4.28 -9.02
N LYS A 309 -18.26 3.56 -10.07
CA LYS A 309 -18.71 2.18 -9.97
C LYS A 309 -17.57 1.25 -9.51
N SER A 310 -16.41 1.34 -10.12
CA SER A 310 -15.25 0.51 -9.76
C SER A 310 -14.75 0.77 -8.35
N ILE A 311 -14.75 2.04 -7.88
CA ILE A 311 -14.37 2.36 -6.50
C ILE A 311 -15.32 1.68 -5.53
N ILE A 312 -16.65 1.81 -5.77
CA ILE A 312 -17.67 1.20 -4.91
C ILE A 312 -17.52 -0.32 -4.92
N ALA A 313 -17.33 -0.93 -6.08
CA ALA A 313 -17.11 -2.37 -6.20
C ALA A 313 -15.85 -2.83 -5.45
N ASN A 314 -14.71 -2.17 -5.65
CA ASN A 314 -13.48 -2.49 -4.93
C ASN A 314 -13.58 -2.30 -3.41
N LEU A 315 -14.49 -1.45 -2.93
CA LEU A 315 -14.72 -1.27 -1.50
C LEU A 315 -15.71 -2.31 -0.93
N PHE A 316 -16.82 -2.57 -1.60
CA PHE A 316 -17.99 -3.23 -1.00
C PHE A 316 -18.37 -4.57 -1.61
N ASP A 317 -17.85 -4.94 -2.79
CA ASP A 317 -18.18 -6.23 -3.40
C ASP A 317 -17.83 -7.39 -2.46
N THR A 318 -18.74 -8.30 -2.24
CA THR A 318 -18.57 -9.42 -1.28
C THR A 318 -17.48 -10.38 -1.71
N SER A 319 -17.27 -10.53 -3.02
CA SER A 319 -16.22 -11.39 -3.58
C SER A 319 -14.87 -10.69 -3.61
N ARG A 320 -14.81 -9.44 -4.04
CA ARG A 320 -13.56 -8.73 -4.37
C ARG A 320 -13.36 -7.44 -3.59
N GLY A 321 -14.38 -6.95 -2.90
CA GLY A 321 -14.28 -5.72 -2.12
C GLY A 321 -13.36 -5.87 -0.91
N ILE A 322 -12.65 -4.80 -0.58
CA ILE A 322 -11.66 -4.83 0.49
C ILE A 322 -12.30 -4.85 1.89
N LEU A 323 -13.46 -4.20 2.08
CA LEU A 323 -14.10 -4.08 3.39
C LEU A 323 -14.77 -5.37 3.85
N PRO A 324 -15.57 -6.10 3.03
CA PRO A 324 -16.15 -7.37 3.44
C PRO A 324 -15.10 -8.43 3.76
N ASN A 325 -14.01 -8.44 3.00
CA ASN A 325 -12.93 -9.41 3.16
C ASN A 325 -11.93 -9.03 4.27
N ASN A 326 -11.99 -7.82 4.81
CA ASN A 326 -11.06 -7.34 5.85
C ASN A 326 -11.82 -6.44 6.85
N PRO A 327 -12.64 -7.00 7.74
CA PRO A 327 -13.49 -6.22 8.64
C PRO A 327 -12.71 -5.25 9.54
N GLY A 328 -11.43 -5.53 9.85
CA GLY A 328 -10.55 -4.61 10.56
C GLY A 328 -10.36 -3.26 9.86
N TYR A 329 -10.51 -3.20 8.54
CA TYR A 329 -10.37 -1.95 7.79
C TYR A 329 -11.58 -1.01 7.94
N LEU A 330 -12.72 -1.49 8.42
CA LEU A 330 -13.85 -0.63 8.80
C LEU A 330 -13.44 0.38 9.88
N LEU A 331 -12.46 0.05 10.72
CA LEU A 331 -11.93 0.96 11.73
C LEU A 331 -11.24 2.19 11.14
N ILE A 332 -10.77 2.12 9.89
CA ILE A 332 -10.28 3.28 9.15
C ILE A 332 -11.36 4.34 9.06
N LEU A 333 -12.60 3.95 8.72
CA LEU A 333 -13.73 4.87 8.58
C LEU A 333 -14.05 5.58 9.90
N VAL A 334 -13.98 4.86 11.02
CA VAL A 334 -14.17 5.46 12.37
C VAL A 334 -13.01 6.39 12.74
N GLY A 335 -11.80 6.03 12.38
CA GLY A 335 -10.59 6.79 12.73
C GLY A 335 -10.32 8.01 11.85
N LEU A 336 -10.79 8.04 10.60
CA LEU A 336 -10.55 9.14 9.66
C LEU A 336 -10.98 10.52 10.19
N PRO A 337 -12.19 10.71 10.78
CA PRO A 337 -12.58 11.99 11.37
C PRO A 337 -11.69 12.42 12.53
N LEU A 338 -11.19 11.48 13.35
CA LEU A 338 -10.25 11.76 14.43
C LEU A 338 -8.89 12.20 13.90
N TRP A 339 -8.39 11.49 12.88
CA TRP A 339 -7.15 11.90 12.21
C TRP A 339 -7.30 13.30 11.60
N TRP A 340 -8.38 13.55 10.86
CA TRP A 340 -8.67 14.85 10.25
C TRP A 340 -8.70 15.99 11.28
N GLN A 341 -9.29 15.78 12.44
CA GLN A 341 -9.33 16.78 13.50
C GLN A 341 -7.96 17.02 14.16
N ARG A 342 -7.18 15.96 14.33
CA ARG A 342 -5.89 16.04 15.05
C ARG A 342 -4.73 16.51 14.17
N ASP A 343 -4.68 16.06 12.94
CA ASP A 343 -3.65 16.47 11.97
C ASP A 343 -4.24 16.50 10.55
N ARG A 344 -5.09 17.51 10.31
CA ARG A 344 -5.73 17.76 9.01
C ARG A 344 -4.73 17.78 7.86
N ARG A 345 -3.51 18.31 8.10
CA ARG A 345 -2.50 18.44 7.06
C ARG A 345 -2.00 17.08 6.59
N SER A 346 -1.66 16.18 7.51
CA SER A 346 -1.18 14.83 7.14
C SER A 346 -2.30 14.01 6.50
N ALA A 347 -3.54 14.12 6.99
CA ALA A 347 -4.71 13.48 6.38
C ALA A 347 -4.94 14.01 4.95
N LEU A 348 -4.85 15.32 4.73
CA LEU A 348 -4.98 15.92 3.41
C LEU A 348 -3.86 15.47 2.45
N VAL A 349 -2.61 15.41 2.92
CA VAL A 349 -1.48 14.93 2.11
C VAL A 349 -1.71 13.48 1.67
N ALA A 350 -2.14 12.59 2.57
CA ALA A 350 -2.47 11.22 2.22
C ALA A 350 -3.57 11.15 1.15
N LEU A 351 -4.67 11.93 1.32
CA LEU A 351 -5.76 11.97 0.36
C LEU A 351 -5.33 12.51 -1.01
N VAL A 352 -4.54 13.59 -1.05
CA VAL A 352 -4.06 14.21 -2.30
C VAL A 352 -3.17 13.26 -3.09
N VAL A 353 -2.37 12.43 -2.41
CA VAL A 353 -1.54 11.41 -3.09
C VAL A 353 -2.38 10.23 -3.58
N LEU A 354 -3.37 9.82 -2.80
CA LEU A 354 -4.18 8.65 -3.10
C LEU A 354 -5.21 8.89 -4.19
N LEU A 355 -5.86 10.06 -4.20
CA LEU A 355 -7.00 10.33 -5.06
C LEU A 355 -6.71 10.17 -6.55
N PRO A 356 -5.62 10.72 -7.13
CA PRO A 356 -5.32 10.54 -8.54
C PRO A 356 -5.07 9.07 -8.91
N SER A 357 -4.38 8.33 -8.05
CA SER A 357 -4.11 6.91 -8.26
C SER A 357 -5.38 6.07 -8.17
N LEU A 358 -6.26 6.38 -7.21
CA LEU A 358 -7.54 5.71 -7.05
C LEU A 358 -8.47 5.96 -8.25
N LEU A 359 -8.52 7.21 -8.74
CA LEU A 359 -9.30 7.57 -9.91
C LEU A 359 -8.80 6.82 -11.15
N LEU A 360 -7.50 6.82 -11.43
CA LEU A 360 -6.94 6.09 -12.56
C LEU A 360 -7.16 4.59 -12.44
N GLN A 361 -6.91 4.03 -11.25
CA GLN A 361 -7.14 2.61 -10.95
C GLN A 361 -8.58 2.19 -11.24
N SER A 362 -9.54 3.04 -10.86
CA SER A 362 -10.96 2.75 -10.98
C SER A 362 -11.50 2.76 -12.42
N THR A 363 -10.73 3.28 -13.37
CA THR A 363 -11.10 3.25 -14.81
C THR A 363 -10.62 1.99 -15.52
N PHE A 364 -9.87 1.12 -14.86
CA PHE A 364 -9.23 -0.04 -15.48
C PHE A 364 -10.25 -1.15 -15.81
N ALA A 365 -10.09 -1.81 -16.96
CA ALA A 365 -10.99 -2.87 -17.42
C ALA A 365 -11.10 -4.03 -16.42
N ASP A 366 -9.97 -4.46 -15.86
CA ASP A 366 -9.94 -5.44 -14.78
C ASP A 366 -10.01 -4.73 -13.42
N TRP A 367 -11.19 -4.24 -13.07
CA TRP A 367 -11.42 -3.51 -11.83
C TRP A 367 -11.15 -4.35 -10.57
N ALA A 368 -11.37 -5.65 -10.66
CA ALA A 368 -11.26 -6.58 -9.52
C ALA A 368 -9.84 -7.09 -9.28
N GLY A 369 -8.94 -6.86 -10.21
CA GLY A 369 -7.54 -7.28 -10.08
C GLY A 369 -7.23 -8.67 -10.62
N GLY A 370 -8.00 -9.17 -11.60
CA GLY A 370 -7.76 -10.44 -12.24
C GLY A 370 -7.82 -11.63 -11.29
N CYS A 371 -7.09 -12.65 -11.62
CA CYS A 371 -6.88 -13.83 -10.79
C CYS A 371 -5.98 -13.52 -9.58
N ALA A 372 -6.50 -12.80 -8.59
CA ALA A 372 -5.75 -12.48 -7.38
C ALA A 372 -6.21 -13.34 -6.19
N PRO A 373 -5.28 -13.74 -5.31
CA PRO A 373 -5.62 -14.53 -4.14
C PRO A 373 -6.47 -13.77 -3.12
N ALA A 374 -6.51 -12.45 -3.18
CA ALA A 374 -7.23 -11.65 -2.18
C ALA A 374 -8.00 -10.50 -2.81
N GLY A 375 -9.21 -10.25 -2.31
CA GLY A 375 -10.02 -9.10 -2.70
C GLY A 375 -9.34 -7.77 -2.36
N GLY A 376 -9.58 -6.76 -3.22
CA GLY A 376 -9.11 -5.41 -2.99
C GLY A 376 -7.61 -5.18 -3.12
N ARG A 377 -6.86 -6.07 -3.81
CA ARG A 377 -5.40 -5.91 -3.96
C ARG A 377 -5.00 -4.53 -4.47
N TYR A 378 -5.75 -3.98 -5.38
CA TYR A 378 -5.49 -2.66 -5.94
C TYR A 378 -5.70 -1.51 -4.96
N LEU A 379 -6.44 -1.73 -3.87
CA LEU A 379 -6.62 -0.74 -2.81
C LEU A 379 -5.55 -0.83 -1.71
N MET A 380 -4.56 -1.72 -1.81
CA MET A 380 -3.49 -1.82 -0.81
C MET A 380 -2.75 -0.49 -0.59
N PRO A 381 -2.42 0.33 -1.60
CA PRO A 381 -1.86 1.66 -1.37
C PRO A 381 -2.79 2.55 -0.53
N PHE A 382 -4.11 2.49 -0.76
CA PHE A 382 -5.10 3.22 0.03
C PHE A 382 -5.10 2.76 1.49
N VAL A 383 -5.12 1.45 1.72
CA VAL A 383 -5.09 0.88 3.07
C VAL A 383 -3.84 1.31 3.83
N PHE A 384 -2.66 1.09 3.26
CA PHE A 384 -1.40 1.44 3.93
C PHE A 384 -1.32 2.91 4.32
N ALA A 385 -1.76 3.81 3.44
CA ALA A 385 -1.73 5.24 3.71
C ALA A 385 -2.77 5.70 4.74
N THR A 386 -3.90 4.97 4.89
CA THR A 386 -5.01 5.35 5.77
C THR A 386 -5.00 4.60 7.11
N LEU A 387 -4.23 3.53 7.27
CA LEU A 387 -4.09 2.81 8.55
C LEU A 387 -3.71 3.68 9.77
N PRO A 388 -2.98 4.82 9.66
CA PRO A 388 -2.83 5.74 10.78
C PRO A 388 -4.16 6.18 11.40
N ALA A 389 -5.27 6.19 10.65
CA ALA A 389 -6.60 6.47 11.20
C ALA A 389 -6.98 5.49 12.33
N VAL A 390 -6.66 4.19 12.15
CA VAL A 390 -6.86 3.17 13.21
C VAL A 390 -6.04 3.52 14.45
N ALA A 391 -4.80 3.96 14.27
CA ALA A 391 -3.96 4.37 15.39
C ALA A 391 -4.52 5.62 16.11
N PHE A 392 -5.05 6.62 15.37
CA PHE A 392 -5.76 7.76 15.98
C PHE A 392 -6.98 7.31 16.77
N LEU A 393 -7.75 6.36 16.26
CA LEU A 393 -8.89 5.78 16.98
C LEU A 393 -8.44 5.15 18.31
N PHE A 394 -7.45 4.27 18.28
CA PHE A 394 -6.97 3.57 19.48
C PHE A 394 -6.25 4.49 20.48
N ALA A 395 -5.66 5.57 20.03
CA ALA A 395 -5.09 6.57 20.91
C ALA A 395 -6.16 7.30 21.75
N GLU A 396 -7.34 7.50 21.17
CA GLU A 396 -8.42 8.28 21.78
C GLU A 396 -9.43 7.45 22.59
N LEU A 397 -9.54 6.15 22.33
CA LEU A 397 -10.52 5.31 23.01
C LEU A 397 -10.10 4.93 24.43
N ARG A 398 -11.09 4.82 25.34
CA ARG A 398 -10.94 4.16 26.65
C ARG A 398 -10.68 2.66 26.45
N TRP A 399 -10.03 2.02 27.44
CA TRP A 399 -9.61 0.62 27.33
C TRP A 399 -10.73 -0.34 26.96
N ALA A 400 -11.93 -0.22 27.53
CA ALA A 400 -13.08 -1.09 27.23
C ALA A 400 -13.50 -1.00 25.77
N PHE A 401 -13.53 0.22 25.21
CA PHE A 401 -13.84 0.41 23.78
C PHE A 401 -12.70 -0.06 22.87
N ARG A 402 -11.44 0.01 23.34
CA ARG A 402 -10.32 -0.59 22.59
C ARG A 402 -10.51 -2.10 22.45
N LEU A 403 -10.91 -2.80 23.51
CA LEU A 403 -11.21 -4.23 23.46
C LEU A 403 -12.32 -4.55 22.45
N LEU A 404 -13.41 -3.77 22.45
CA LEU A 404 -14.48 -3.92 21.47
C LEU A 404 -13.97 -3.73 20.02
N MET A 405 -13.12 -2.74 19.78
CA MET A 405 -12.55 -2.49 18.46
C MET A 405 -11.51 -3.54 18.04
N MET A 406 -11.03 -4.39 18.93
CA MET A 406 -10.19 -5.55 18.55
C MET A 406 -11.01 -6.66 17.87
N VAL A 407 -12.34 -6.70 18.06
CA VAL A 407 -13.20 -7.75 17.48
C VAL A 407 -13.09 -7.80 15.94
N PRO A 408 -13.30 -6.70 15.19
CA PRO A 408 -13.18 -6.73 13.74
C PRO A 408 -11.73 -7.02 13.27
N ILE A 409 -10.71 -6.66 14.06
CA ILE A 409 -9.32 -7.02 13.76
C ILE A 409 -9.15 -8.54 13.93
N ALA A 410 -9.62 -9.11 15.04
CA ALA A 410 -9.55 -10.54 15.29
C ALA A 410 -10.33 -11.34 14.23
N ALA A 411 -11.52 -10.87 13.83
CA ALA A 411 -12.27 -11.47 12.73
C ALA A 411 -11.46 -11.46 11.41
N GLY A 412 -10.81 -10.34 11.09
CA GLY A 412 -9.92 -10.25 9.91
C GLY A 412 -8.75 -11.24 9.99
N VAL A 413 -8.13 -11.41 11.15
CA VAL A 413 -7.05 -12.39 11.38
C VAL A 413 -7.56 -13.82 11.17
N ILE A 414 -8.71 -14.16 11.77
CA ILE A 414 -9.32 -15.51 11.63
C ILE A 414 -9.62 -15.78 10.16
N MET A 415 -10.26 -14.85 9.46
CA MET A 415 -10.53 -14.98 8.03
C MET A 415 -9.24 -15.12 7.22
N GLY A 416 -8.22 -14.32 7.52
CA GLY A 416 -6.93 -14.37 6.84
C GLY A 416 -6.20 -15.69 7.04
N VAL A 417 -6.15 -16.20 8.28
CA VAL A 417 -5.57 -17.51 8.60
C VAL A 417 -6.32 -18.62 7.89
N HIS A 418 -7.65 -18.60 7.95
CA HIS A 418 -8.47 -19.60 7.27
C HIS A 418 -8.27 -19.56 5.75
N TYR A 419 -8.19 -18.36 5.17
CA TYR A 419 -7.90 -18.14 3.78
C TYR A 419 -6.59 -18.86 3.32
N THR A 420 -5.56 -18.87 4.16
CA THR A 420 -4.30 -19.55 3.83
C THR A 420 -4.40 -21.06 3.79
N GLN A 421 -5.44 -21.65 4.38
CA GLN A 421 -5.67 -23.10 4.43
C GLN A 421 -6.51 -23.61 3.24
N LEU A 422 -7.20 -22.72 2.55
CA LEU A 422 -8.04 -23.10 1.42
C LEU A 422 -7.25 -23.17 0.12
N ASP A 423 -7.68 -24.06 -0.78
CA ASP A 423 -7.11 -24.13 -2.11
C ASP A 423 -7.44 -22.87 -2.90
N PHE A 424 -6.38 -22.17 -3.32
CA PHE A 424 -6.55 -20.96 -4.11
C PHE A 424 -7.11 -21.33 -5.48
N VAL A 425 -8.38 -20.99 -5.70
CA VAL A 425 -9.01 -21.07 -7.01
C VAL A 425 -8.94 -19.68 -7.63
N CYS A 426 -8.45 -19.62 -8.86
CA CYS A 426 -8.48 -18.38 -9.64
C CYS A 426 -9.94 -18.04 -9.93
N SER A 427 -10.46 -16.96 -9.36
CA SER A 427 -11.77 -16.43 -9.68
C SER A 427 -11.64 -15.02 -10.24
N TYR A 428 -12.49 -14.69 -11.20
CA TYR A 428 -12.53 -13.37 -11.83
C TYR A 428 -13.63 -12.49 -11.22
N ALA A 429 -13.67 -11.24 -11.66
CA ALA A 429 -14.76 -10.34 -11.29
C ALA A 429 -16.12 -10.97 -11.70
N GLY A 430 -17.10 -10.89 -10.82
CA GLY A 430 -18.42 -11.49 -11.05
C GLY A 430 -18.56 -12.96 -10.64
N ASP A 431 -17.44 -13.65 -10.36
CA ASP A 431 -17.48 -15.01 -9.84
C ASP A 431 -17.70 -15.01 -8.32
N LEU A 432 -18.30 -16.10 -7.82
CA LEU A 432 -18.32 -16.38 -6.40
C LEU A 432 -16.88 -16.46 -5.88
N ASN A 433 -16.62 -15.85 -4.72
CA ASN A 433 -15.37 -16.08 -4.03
C ASN A 433 -15.44 -17.48 -3.37
N PRO A 434 -14.81 -18.52 -3.94
CA PRO A 434 -14.94 -19.87 -3.41
C PRO A 434 -14.45 -19.97 -1.97
N MET A 435 -13.46 -19.17 -1.60
CA MET A 435 -12.90 -19.18 -0.25
C MET A 435 -13.86 -18.57 0.76
N LEU A 436 -14.60 -17.51 0.38
CA LEU A 436 -15.65 -16.96 1.23
C LEU A 436 -16.83 -17.92 1.33
N VAL A 437 -17.19 -18.60 0.24
CA VAL A 437 -18.24 -19.65 0.23
C VAL A 437 -17.89 -20.77 1.18
N ASP A 438 -16.69 -21.33 1.09
CA ASP A 438 -16.22 -22.40 1.94
C ASP A 438 -16.14 -21.96 3.41
N TRP A 439 -15.65 -20.75 3.66
CA TRP A 439 -15.60 -20.20 5.01
C TRP A 439 -17.01 -20.03 5.61
N LEU A 440 -17.97 -19.48 4.84
CA LEU A 440 -19.35 -19.33 5.27
C LEU A 440 -20.01 -20.69 5.54
N ALA A 441 -19.81 -21.67 4.65
CA ALA A 441 -20.34 -23.01 4.78
C ALA A 441 -19.81 -23.73 6.05
N MET A 442 -18.50 -23.62 6.35
CA MET A 442 -17.93 -24.18 7.57
C MET A 442 -18.47 -23.57 8.85
N HIS A 443 -18.90 -22.32 8.80
CA HIS A 443 -19.53 -21.64 9.94
C HIS A 443 -21.06 -21.70 9.91
N HIS A 444 -21.65 -22.60 9.10
CA HIS A 444 -23.10 -22.75 8.93
C HIS A 444 -23.81 -21.46 8.50
N ILE A 445 -23.10 -20.55 7.85
CA ILE A 445 -23.64 -19.31 7.27
C ILE A 445 -24.04 -19.60 5.81
N ARG A 446 -25.20 -19.14 5.40
CA ARG A 446 -25.67 -19.33 4.03
C ARG A 446 -24.69 -18.73 3.03
N PRO A 447 -24.27 -19.50 2.00
CA PRO A 447 -23.33 -19.01 0.99
C PRO A 447 -23.91 -17.89 0.10
N ASP A 448 -25.22 -17.63 0.18
CA ASP A 448 -25.90 -16.56 -0.56
C ASP A 448 -25.27 -15.17 -0.30
N PHE A 449 -24.67 -14.96 0.87
CA PHE A 449 -23.91 -13.74 1.17
C PHE A 449 -22.56 -13.65 0.42
N ALA A 450 -22.11 -14.73 -0.19
CA ALA A 450 -20.89 -14.75 -1.00
C ALA A 450 -21.15 -14.33 -2.47
N ILE A 451 -22.42 -14.10 -2.85
CA ILE A 451 -22.77 -13.65 -4.19
C ILE A 451 -22.11 -12.29 -4.46
N PRO A 452 -21.37 -12.15 -5.59
CA PRO A 452 -20.79 -10.86 -5.97
C PRO A 452 -21.89 -9.80 -6.07
N ILE A 453 -21.65 -8.62 -5.51
CA ILE A 453 -22.56 -7.47 -5.66
C ILE A 453 -22.58 -7.01 -7.12
N PHE A 454 -21.42 -7.08 -7.78
CA PHE A 454 -21.25 -6.62 -9.15
C PHE A 454 -20.82 -7.76 -10.08
N SER A 455 -21.39 -7.76 -11.31
CA SER A 455 -20.88 -8.57 -12.41
C SER A 455 -19.51 -8.05 -12.91
N HIS A 456 -18.90 -8.79 -13.83
CA HIS A 456 -17.67 -8.35 -14.51
C HIS A 456 -17.82 -6.95 -15.13
N ASP A 457 -18.96 -6.65 -15.74
CA ASP A 457 -19.26 -5.36 -16.38
C ASP A 457 -19.77 -4.29 -15.41
N LEU A 458 -19.57 -4.48 -14.10
CA LEU A 458 -20.02 -3.56 -13.04
C LEU A 458 -21.54 -3.30 -13.02
N ASN A 459 -22.34 -4.28 -13.43
CA ASN A 459 -23.78 -4.26 -13.23
C ASN A 459 -24.12 -4.92 -11.90
N LEU A 460 -25.15 -4.40 -11.21
CA LEU A 460 -25.63 -5.01 -9.97
C LEU A 460 -26.24 -6.38 -10.22
N ASN A 461 -25.89 -7.38 -9.41
CA ASN A 461 -26.42 -8.73 -9.49
C ASN A 461 -27.80 -8.82 -8.84
N GLY A 462 -28.83 -8.35 -9.55
CA GLY A 462 -30.22 -8.44 -9.13
C GLY A 462 -30.55 -7.69 -7.82
N GLY A 463 -31.69 -8.02 -7.21
CA GLY A 463 -32.14 -7.39 -5.97
C GLY A 463 -31.26 -7.70 -4.76
N LEU A 464 -30.67 -8.90 -4.68
CA LEU A 464 -29.76 -9.28 -3.61
C LEU A 464 -28.46 -8.47 -3.65
N GLY A 465 -27.84 -8.31 -4.83
CA GLY A 465 -26.66 -7.46 -4.99
C GLY A 465 -26.93 -6.02 -4.57
N THR A 466 -28.10 -5.46 -4.93
CA THR A 466 -28.53 -4.13 -4.49
C THR A 466 -28.68 -4.07 -2.96
N THR A 467 -29.31 -5.07 -2.34
CA THR A 467 -29.51 -5.13 -0.89
C THR A 467 -28.17 -5.19 -0.15
N LEU A 468 -27.24 -6.05 -0.57
CA LEU A 468 -25.92 -6.18 0.03
C LEU A 468 -25.11 -4.88 -0.09
N LEU A 469 -25.19 -4.20 -1.24
CA LEU A 469 -24.56 -2.89 -1.42
C LEU A 469 -25.12 -1.85 -0.44
N LEU A 470 -26.44 -1.77 -0.30
CA LEU A 470 -27.08 -0.84 0.64
C LEU A 470 -26.70 -1.13 2.08
N ILE A 471 -26.60 -2.41 2.47
CA ILE A 471 -26.11 -2.81 3.80
C ILE A 471 -24.66 -2.34 3.98
N GLY A 472 -23.77 -2.62 3.01
CA GLY A 472 -22.37 -2.22 3.07
C GLY A 472 -22.19 -0.70 3.19
N LEU A 473 -22.92 0.06 2.38
CA LEU A 473 -22.92 1.53 2.43
C LEU A 473 -23.48 2.05 3.76
N GLY A 474 -24.57 1.43 4.28
CA GLY A 474 -25.16 1.76 5.58
C GLY A 474 -24.17 1.54 6.73
N VAL A 475 -23.46 0.41 6.73
CA VAL A 475 -22.42 0.11 7.73
C VAL A 475 -21.27 1.13 7.62
N ALA A 476 -20.78 1.42 6.42
CA ALA A 476 -19.70 2.39 6.23
C ALA A 476 -20.10 3.78 6.71
N LEU A 477 -21.32 4.23 6.40
CA LEU A 477 -21.86 5.51 6.87
C LEU A 477 -21.98 5.53 8.40
N ALA A 478 -22.52 4.47 9.01
CA ALA A 478 -22.65 4.37 10.46
C ALA A 478 -21.29 4.44 11.16
N MET A 479 -20.26 3.78 10.63
CA MET A 479 -18.89 3.83 11.14
C MET A 479 -18.30 5.23 11.01
N LEU A 480 -18.48 5.90 9.88
CA LEU A 480 -18.02 7.28 9.68
C LEU A 480 -18.71 8.25 10.64
N LEU A 481 -20.04 8.14 10.80
CA LEU A 481 -20.80 8.96 11.74
C LEU A 481 -20.37 8.72 13.19
N ALA A 482 -20.13 7.46 13.59
CA ALA A 482 -19.57 7.15 14.90
C ALA A 482 -18.23 7.86 15.13
N GLY A 483 -17.36 7.84 14.14
CA GLY A 483 -16.09 8.57 14.17
C GLY A 483 -16.27 10.08 14.35
N ILE A 484 -17.20 10.69 13.61
CA ILE A 484 -17.53 12.11 13.72
C ILE A 484 -18.03 12.46 15.13
N VAL A 485 -18.94 11.64 15.69
CA VAL A 485 -19.50 11.85 17.04
C VAL A 485 -18.38 11.76 18.10
N ILE A 486 -17.51 10.75 18.00
CA ILE A 486 -16.38 10.61 18.92
C ILE A 486 -15.47 11.83 18.83
N ALA A 487 -15.15 12.27 17.63
CA ALA A 487 -14.33 13.43 17.37
C ALA A 487 -14.93 14.72 17.96
N GLN A 488 -16.22 14.98 17.73
CA GLN A 488 -16.93 16.17 18.28
C GLN A 488 -17.01 16.17 19.79
N ARG A 489 -17.32 15.03 20.43
CA ARG A 489 -17.35 14.92 21.90
C ARG A 489 -16.00 15.28 22.51
N ARG A 490 -14.90 14.83 21.90
CA ARG A 490 -13.54 15.14 22.35
C ARG A 490 -13.20 16.63 22.24
N SER A 491 -13.60 17.26 21.13
CA SER A 491 -13.38 18.71 20.99
C SER A 491 -14.10 19.52 22.04
N ARG A 492 -15.34 19.16 22.38
CA ARG A 492 -16.12 19.82 23.44
C ARG A 492 -15.48 19.63 24.82
N SER A 493 -15.04 18.42 25.16
CA SER A 493 -14.37 18.15 26.44
C SER A 493 -13.05 18.92 26.58
N ALA A 494 -12.32 19.11 25.49
CA ALA A 494 -11.06 19.89 25.49
C ALA A 494 -11.33 21.40 25.72
N MET A 495 -12.41 21.94 25.13
CA MET A 495 -12.82 23.33 25.37
C MET A 495 -13.28 23.56 26.80
N ALA A 496 -14.14 22.70 27.36
CA ALA A 496 -14.59 22.80 28.73
C ALA A 496 -13.42 22.82 29.75
N ASN A 497 -12.44 21.92 29.58
CA ASN A 497 -11.26 21.88 30.45
C ASN A 497 -10.34 23.12 30.29
N SER A 498 -10.36 23.80 29.14
CA SER A 498 -9.58 25.06 28.96
C SER A 498 -10.21 26.23 29.66
N ASP A 499 -11.54 26.33 29.71
CA ASP A 499 -12.29 27.38 30.37
C ASP A 499 -12.14 27.29 31.88
N ASP A 500 -12.24 26.07 32.45
CA ASP A 500 -12.02 25.85 33.89
C ASP A 500 -10.61 26.23 34.32
N SER A 501 -9.60 25.97 33.49
CA SER A 501 -8.22 26.33 33.79
C SER A 501 -7.96 27.84 33.76
N GLN A 502 -8.68 28.61 32.93
CA GLN A 502 -8.58 30.07 32.88
C GLN A 502 -9.32 30.73 34.07
N VAL A 503 -10.49 30.20 34.43
CA VAL A 503 -11.24 30.66 35.61
C VAL A 503 -10.43 30.47 36.90
N GLY A 504 -9.81 29.30 37.07
CA GLY A 504 -8.93 29.02 38.22
C GLY A 504 -7.70 29.92 38.29
N ALA A 505 -7.12 30.28 37.14
CA ALA A 505 -5.96 31.19 37.09
C ALA A 505 -6.31 32.64 37.42
N THR A 506 -7.55 33.06 37.13
CA THR A 506 -8.02 34.42 37.47
C THR A 506 -8.39 34.53 38.94
N ALA A 507 -8.96 33.47 39.53
CA ALA A 507 -9.29 33.44 40.98
C ALA A 507 -8.07 33.42 41.92
N LEU A 508 -6.88 33.03 41.45
CA LEU A 508 -5.64 33.06 42.21
C LEU A 508 -4.88 34.39 42.11
N ARG A 509 -5.35 35.34 41.29
CA ARG A 509 -4.72 36.67 41.13
C ARG A 509 -5.50 37.81 41.79
N GLY A 510 -6.68 37.54 42.31
CA GLY A 510 -7.47 38.48 43.16
C GLY A 510 -7.30 38.15 44.62
#